data_8bc82180c3209f47dccffbcc772ac5df
#
_entry.id   8bc82180c3209f47dccffbcc772ac5df
#
_cell.length_a   1.000
_cell.length_b   1.000
_cell.length_c   1.000
_cell.angle_alpha   90.00
_cell.angle_beta   90.00
_cell.angle_gamma   90.00
#
_symmetry.space_group_name_H-M   'P 1'
#
loop_
_entity.id
_entity.type
_entity.pdbx_description
1 polymer ?
#
loop_
_entity_poly.entity_id
_entity_poly.type
_entity_poly.pdbx_seq_one_letter_code
_entity_poly.pdbx_strand_id
1 'polypeptide(L)'
;INKISFLGLNTASESSLLEILPFKIGQDFSPYVSDKIIESLFQTGFFSNISILKNESSLDIKVTENPIVKFFDITLDTGSGLSKWLKNEKIYLTPEALNEHINESNLSVGSVYTKRKLTGFISLLENKYAESGYYNVEIIENINLDTQNRIAIDLVIIQGERATIDSFEISGNDKFTSKELLNLFKIGEPDMALINYFTNKDLFSEAEFRNGIDLMTNTYFDSGYLDFTINAVNTELD
;
A
#
# COMPACT_ATOMS: atom_id res chain seq x y z
N ILE A 1 19.80 7.92 -39.45
CA ILE A 1 18.67 6.98 -39.46
C ILE A 1 17.56 7.51 -40.35
N ASN A 2 17.13 6.70 -41.30
CA ASN A 2 16.10 7.06 -42.31
C ASN A 2 14.73 6.46 -42.00
N LYS A 3 14.65 5.49 -41.08
CA LYS A 3 13.41 4.83 -40.68
C LYS A 3 13.46 4.44 -39.20
N ILE A 4 12.36 4.66 -38.48
CA ILE A 4 12.12 4.15 -37.15
C ILE A 4 10.86 3.30 -37.23
N SER A 5 10.88 2.10 -36.64
CA SER A 5 9.74 1.19 -36.57
C SER A 5 9.62 0.57 -35.18
N PHE A 6 8.39 0.36 -34.75
CA PHE A 6 8.10 -0.34 -33.51
C PHE A 6 7.66 -1.78 -33.79
N LEU A 7 8.18 -2.74 -33.04
CA LEU A 7 7.83 -4.16 -33.12
C LEU A 7 7.25 -4.62 -31.77
N GLY A 8 6.11 -5.31 -31.80
CA GLY A 8 5.46 -5.83 -30.59
C GLY A 8 4.42 -4.92 -29.97
N LEU A 9 3.95 -3.90 -30.70
CA LEU A 9 2.78 -3.10 -30.31
C LEU A 9 1.50 -3.90 -30.46
N ASN A 10 0.61 -3.80 -29.47
CA ASN A 10 -0.73 -4.38 -29.48
C ASN A 10 -1.82 -3.29 -29.38
N THR A 11 -1.66 -2.34 -28.46
CA THR A 11 -2.64 -1.31 -28.16
C THR A 11 -2.10 0.10 -28.34
N ALA A 12 -0.80 0.31 -28.15
CA ALA A 12 -0.19 1.62 -28.28
C ALA A 12 -0.08 2.06 -29.75
N SER A 13 -0.34 3.34 -30.02
CA SER A 13 -0.22 3.92 -31.36
C SER A 13 1.23 4.24 -31.70
N GLU A 14 1.75 3.67 -32.79
CA GLU A 14 3.12 3.95 -33.27
C GLU A 14 3.32 5.45 -33.52
N SER A 15 2.34 6.13 -34.13
CA SER A 15 2.44 7.57 -34.40
C SER A 15 2.61 8.39 -33.13
N SER A 16 1.84 8.09 -32.08
CA SER A 16 1.95 8.77 -30.79
C SER A 16 3.31 8.51 -30.13
N LEU A 17 3.82 7.30 -30.25
CA LEU A 17 5.15 6.95 -29.72
C LEU A 17 6.27 7.67 -30.44
N LEU A 18 6.18 7.79 -31.79
CA LEU A 18 7.16 8.55 -32.58
C LEU A 18 7.21 10.03 -32.21
N GLU A 19 6.08 10.62 -31.75
CA GLU A 19 6.02 12.03 -31.31
C GLU A 19 6.79 12.27 -30.02
N ILE A 20 6.74 11.35 -29.06
CA ILE A 20 7.39 11.47 -27.76
C ILE A 20 8.87 11.10 -27.76
N LEU A 21 9.36 10.45 -28.84
CA LEU A 21 10.77 10.08 -28.92
C LEU A 21 11.68 11.34 -28.92
N PRO A 22 12.74 11.36 -28.10
CA PRO A 22 13.74 12.42 -28.09
C PRO A 22 14.67 12.36 -29.29
N PHE A 23 14.33 11.61 -30.32
CA PHE A 23 15.12 11.33 -31.53
C PHE A 23 14.22 11.37 -32.75
N LYS A 24 14.70 11.98 -33.83
CA LYS A 24 13.97 12.12 -35.09
C LYS A 24 14.74 11.55 -36.27
N ILE A 25 14.01 11.15 -37.30
CA ILE A 25 14.59 10.69 -38.60
C ILE A 25 15.52 11.78 -39.13
N GLY A 26 16.69 11.39 -39.67
CA GLY A 26 17.71 12.27 -40.20
C GLY A 26 18.81 12.65 -39.18
N GLN A 27 18.64 12.34 -37.90
CA GLN A 27 19.66 12.58 -36.88
C GLN A 27 20.69 11.43 -36.80
N ASP A 28 21.88 11.74 -36.28
CA ASP A 28 22.91 10.74 -35.99
C ASP A 28 22.58 9.97 -34.72
N PHE A 29 22.63 8.64 -34.83
CA PHE A 29 22.34 7.73 -33.72
C PHE A 29 23.61 7.36 -32.97
N SER A 30 23.57 7.48 -31.65
CA SER A 30 24.65 7.08 -30.74
C SER A 30 24.12 6.21 -29.59
N PRO A 31 24.95 5.50 -28.84
CA PRO A 31 24.53 4.78 -27.65
C PRO A 31 23.78 5.67 -26.63
N TYR A 32 24.23 6.90 -26.44
CA TYR A 32 23.56 7.89 -25.57
C TYR A 32 22.12 8.18 -26.01
N VAL A 33 21.89 8.27 -27.33
CA VAL A 33 20.53 8.46 -27.88
C VAL A 33 19.67 7.23 -27.62
N SER A 34 20.26 6.03 -27.71
CA SER A 34 19.57 4.77 -27.37
C SER A 34 19.04 4.80 -25.93
N ASP A 35 19.91 5.17 -24.97
CA ASP A 35 19.52 5.24 -23.57
C ASP A 35 18.39 6.26 -23.35
N LYS A 36 18.43 7.41 -24.01
CA LYS A 36 17.39 8.43 -23.93
C LYS A 36 16.06 7.97 -24.51
N ILE A 37 16.08 7.22 -25.61
CA ILE A 37 14.86 6.62 -26.19
C ILE A 37 14.26 5.62 -25.20
N ILE A 38 15.07 4.73 -24.65
CA ILE A 38 14.64 3.72 -23.69
C ILE A 38 14.04 4.39 -22.45
N GLU A 39 14.73 5.38 -21.87
CA GLU A 39 14.27 6.14 -20.71
C GLU A 39 12.91 6.81 -20.99
N SER A 40 12.77 7.52 -22.11
CA SER A 40 11.54 8.20 -22.50
C SER A 40 10.36 7.24 -22.65
N LEU A 41 10.58 6.09 -23.26
CA LEU A 41 9.54 5.07 -23.44
C LEU A 41 9.17 4.38 -22.12
N PHE A 42 10.14 4.09 -21.23
CA PHE A 42 9.85 3.53 -19.91
C PHE A 42 9.09 4.51 -19.01
N GLN A 43 9.36 5.81 -19.11
CA GLN A 43 8.65 6.84 -18.35
C GLN A 43 7.16 6.89 -18.67
N THR A 44 6.74 6.44 -19.85
CA THR A 44 5.31 6.31 -20.19
C THR A 44 4.57 5.28 -19.34
N GLY A 45 5.30 4.31 -18.78
CA GLY A 45 4.73 3.17 -18.07
C GLY A 45 4.08 2.11 -18.97
N PHE A 46 4.02 2.31 -20.29
CA PHE A 46 3.34 1.38 -21.19
C PHE A 46 4.09 0.08 -21.43
N PHE A 47 5.40 0.06 -21.21
CA PHE A 47 6.26 -1.05 -21.61
C PHE A 47 6.93 -1.73 -20.41
N SER A 48 6.93 -3.07 -20.43
CA SER A 48 7.68 -3.92 -19.49
C SER A 48 9.09 -4.24 -20.00
N ASN A 49 9.28 -4.22 -21.33
CA ASN A 49 10.57 -4.43 -21.94
C ASN A 49 10.72 -3.57 -23.21
N ILE A 50 11.94 -3.04 -23.41
CA ILE A 50 12.31 -2.25 -24.57
C ILE A 50 13.71 -2.66 -25.00
N SER A 51 13.88 -2.94 -26.28
CA SER A 51 15.19 -3.16 -26.86
C SER A 51 15.29 -2.46 -28.22
N ILE A 52 16.47 -1.95 -28.52
CA ILE A 52 16.74 -1.20 -29.75
C ILE A 52 17.73 -1.96 -30.61
N LEU A 53 17.35 -2.22 -31.85
CA LEU A 53 18.17 -2.82 -32.86
C LEU A 53 18.46 -1.79 -33.94
N LYS A 54 19.74 -1.41 -34.09
CA LYS A 54 20.18 -0.54 -35.16
C LYS A 54 20.64 -1.40 -36.38
N ASN A 55 20.00 -1.17 -37.48
CA ASN A 55 20.48 -1.62 -38.79
C ASN A 55 21.19 -0.44 -39.49
N GLU A 56 21.73 -0.64 -40.70
CA GLU A 56 22.54 0.39 -41.37
C GLU A 56 21.88 1.78 -41.41
N SER A 57 20.60 1.86 -41.77
CA SER A 57 19.85 3.12 -41.89
C SER A 57 18.51 3.12 -41.15
N SER A 58 18.16 2.06 -40.46
CA SER A 58 16.91 1.90 -39.71
C SER A 58 17.14 1.62 -38.24
N LEU A 59 16.14 1.98 -37.43
CA LEU A 59 16.09 1.72 -36.01
C LEU A 59 14.80 0.95 -35.70
N ASP A 60 14.96 -0.30 -35.27
CA ASP A 60 13.84 -1.14 -34.86
C ASP A 60 13.76 -1.14 -33.31
N ILE A 61 12.68 -0.61 -32.79
CA ILE A 61 12.40 -0.54 -31.35
C ILE A 61 11.44 -1.68 -31.03
N LYS A 62 11.98 -2.75 -30.43
CA LYS A 62 11.16 -3.88 -29.98
C LYS A 62 10.67 -3.63 -28.58
N VAL A 63 9.36 -3.71 -28.39
CA VAL A 63 8.70 -3.46 -27.12
C VAL A 63 7.84 -4.64 -26.68
N THR A 64 7.62 -4.73 -25.38
CA THR A 64 6.59 -5.58 -24.78
C THR A 64 5.68 -4.67 -23.95
N GLU A 65 4.40 -4.58 -24.34
CA GLU A 65 3.44 -3.75 -23.63
C GLU A 65 3.05 -4.35 -22.29
N ASN A 66 2.89 -3.48 -21.28
CA ASN A 66 2.24 -3.83 -20.04
C ASN A 66 0.74 -4.10 -20.28
N PRO A 67 0.12 -5.04 -19.56
CA PRO A 67 -1.31 -5.29 -19.71
C PRO A 67 -2.17 -4.10 -19.29
N ILE A 68 -3.38 -4.04 -19.84
CA ILE A 68 -4.42 -3.09 -19.42
C ILE A 68 -5.34 -3.77 -18.40
N VAL A 69 -5.64 -3.08 -17.31
CA VAL A 69 -6.59 -3.58 -16.30
C VAL A 69 -7.99 -3.67 -16.92
N LYS A 70 -8.50 -4.89 -17.06
CA LYS A 70 -9.85 -5.21 -17.55
C LYS A 70 -10.86 -5.26 -16.43
N PHE A 71 -10.43 -5.74 -15.29
CA PHE A 71 -11.26 -5.97 -14.13
C PHE A 71 -10.38 -5.84 -12.87
N PHE A 72 -10.91 -5.18 -11.86
CA PHE A 72 -10.31 -5.09 -10.54
C PHE A 72 -11.41 -5.22 -9.51
N ASP A 73 -11.33 -6.22 -8.66
CA ASP A 73 -12.26 -6.43 -7.56
C ASP A 73 -11.54 -6.75 -6.26
N ILE A 74 -12.18 -6.44 -5.14
CA ILE A 74 -11.70 -6.75 -3.80
C ILE A 74 -12.82 -7.43 -3.03
N THR A 75 -12.60 -8.69 -2.68
CA THR A 75 -13.47 -9.47 -1.81
C THR A 75 -12.96 -9.42 -0.38
N LEU A 76 -13.82 -9.04 0.55
CA LEU A 76 -13.51 -9.05 1.98
C LEU A 76 -13.98 -10.38 2.58
N ASP A 77 -13.04 -11.26 2.90
CA ASP A 77 -13.33 -12.45 3.69
C ASP A 77 -13.24 -12.10 5.17
N THR A 78 -14.37 -11.86 5.77
CA THR A 78 -14.48 -11.62 7.21
C THR A 78 -14.49 -12.91 8.02
N GLY A 79 -14.28 -14.07 7.36
CA GLY A 79 -14.36 -15.41 7.95
C GLY A 79 -15.80 -15.78 8.32
N SER A 80 -16.04 -17.07 8.49
CA SER A 80 -17.30 -17.60 8.95
C SER A 80 -17.15 -18.08 10.40
N GLY A 81 -17.95 -17.55 11.31
CA GLY A 81 -17.97 -18.09 12.68
C GLY A 81 -18.90 -17.30 13.62
N LEU A 82 -19.48 -18.04 14.57
CA LEU A 82 -20.34 -17.49 15.63
C LEU A 82 -19.58 -16.44 16.47
N SER A 83 -18.26 -16.55 16.55
CA SER A 83 -17.38 -15.64 17.29
C SER A 83 -17.36 -14.22 16.72
N LYS A 84 -17.36 -14.07 15.39
CA LYS A 84 -17.39 -12.74 14.75
C LYS A 84 -18.74 -12.03 14.91
N TRP A 85 -19.85 -12.78 14.82
CA TRP A 85 -21.18 -12.24 15.10
C TRP A 85 -21.30 -11.76 16.54
N LEU A 86 -20.70 -12.47 17.50
CA LEU A 86 -20.70 -12.11 18.91
C LEU A 86 -19.78 -10.92 19.23
N LYS A 87 -18.64 -10.80 18.55
CA LYS A 87 -17.67 -9.70 18.77
C LYS A 87 -18.05 -8.38 18.06
N ASN A 88 -19.06 -8.41 17.18
CA ASN A 88 -19.51 -7.24 16.39
C ASN A 88 -18.33 -6.52 15.66
N GLU A 89 -17.31 -7.29 15.24
CA GLU A 89 -16.16 -6.76 14.52
C GLU A 89 -16.60 -6.17 13.19
N LYS A 90 -16.43 -4.89 13.05
CA LYS A 90 -16.72 -4.16 11.82
C LYS A 90 -15.61 -4.38 10.81
N ILE A 91 -15.99 -4.43 9.53
CA ILE A 91 -15.04 -4.33 8.43
C ILE A 91 -14.30 -3.01 8.60
N TYR A 92 -12.96 -3.07 8.64
CA TYR A 92 -12.13 -1.88 8.87
C TYR A 92 -12.15 -0.94 7.66
N LEU A 93 -11.88 -1.46 6.45
CA LEU A 93 -11.95 -0.68 5.22
C LEU A 93 -13.27 -0.95 4.51
N THR A 94 -14.08 0.10 4.35
CA THR A 94 -15.35 -0.02 3.61
C THR A 94 -15.08 -0.17 2.10
N PRO A 95 -16.03 -0.74 1.33
CA PRO A 95 -15.90 -0.83 -0.12
C PRO A 95 -15.64 0.53 -0.79
N GLU A 96 -16.21 1.62 -0.25
CA GLU A 96 -16.02 2.98 -0.76
C GLU A 96 -14.57 3.43 -0.57
N ALA A 97 -13.99 3.23 0.62
CA ALA A 97 -12.60 3.56 0.91
C ALA A 97 -11.63 2.72 0.07
N LEU A 98 -11.93 1.44 -0.15
CA LEU A 98 -11.14 0.58 -1.02
C LEU A 98 -11.15 1.06 -2.47
N ASN A 99 -12.30 1.46 -3.00
CA ASN A 99 -12.41 2.02 -4.35
C ASN A 99 -11.63 3.34 -4.51
N GLU A 100 -11.62 4.20 -3.50
CA GLU A 100 -10.81 5.42 -3.51
C GLU A 100 -9.31 5.08 -3.63
N HIS A 101 -8.82 4.14 -2.84
CA HIS A 101 -7.42 3.69 -2.91
C HIS A 101 -7.06 2.99 -4.22
N ILE A 102 -7.99 2.26 -4.85
CA ILE A 102 -7.78 1.69 -6.20
C ILE A 102 -7.54 2.81 -7.22
N ASN A 103 -8.35 3.87 -7.16
CA ASN A 103 -8.23 5.02 -8.08
C ASN A 103 -6.92 5.77 -7.86
N GLU A 104 -6.53 6.02 -6.62
CA GLU A 104 -5.27 6.69 -6.27
C GLU A 104 -4.03 5.90 -6.73
N SER A 105 -4.09 4.58 -6.70
CA SER A 105 -3.00 3.70 -7.14
C SER A 105 -2.87 3.55 -8.66
N ASN A 106 -3.79 4.14 -9.44
CA ASN A 106 -3.90 3.99 -10.88
C ASN A 106 -4.00 2.50 -11.32
N LEU A 107 -4.83 1.72 -10.60
CA LEU A 107 -5.17 0.33 -10.90
C LEU A 107 -6.62 0.16 -11.37
N SER A 108 -7.35 1.25 -11.60
CA SER A 108 -8.72 1.22 -12.10
C SER A 108 -8.79 0.61 -13.51
N VAL A 109 -9.97 0.14 -13.86
CA VAL A 109 -10.25 -0.44 -15.21
C VAL A 109 -9.85 0.54 -16.30
N GLY A 110 -9.12 0.05 -17.29
CA GLY A 110 -8.55 0.83 -18.40
C GLY A 110 -7.15 1.39 -18.13
N SER A 111 -6.64 1.32 -16.91
CA SER A 111 -5.28 1.76 -16.61
C SER A 111 -4.24 0.71 -17.00
N VAL A 112 -2.99 1.15 -17.20
CA VAL A 112 -1.86 0.27 -17.44
C VAL A 112 -1.43 -0.40 -16.14
N TYR A 113 -1.44 -1.73 -16.13
CA TYR A 113 -0.97 -2.55 -15.03
C TYR A 113 0.55 -2.62 -14.99
N THR A 114 1.10 -2.51 -13.80
CA THR A 114 2.48 -2.95 -13.50
C THR A 114 2.49 -3.67 -12.16
N LYS A 115 3.36 -4.69 -12.03
CA LYS A 115 3.50 -5.41 -10.76
C LYS A 115 3.84 -4.46 -9.61
N ARG A 116 4.65 -3.42 -9.87
CA ARG A 116 4.99 -2.40 -8.86
C ARG A 116 3.78 -1.67 -8.29
N LYS A 117 2.81 -1.28 -9.16
CA LYS A 117 1.58 -0.62 -8.71
C LYS A 117 0.77 -1.54 -7.79
N LEU A 118 0.59 -2.80 -8.19
CA LEU A 118 -0.16 -3.75 -7.38
C LEU A 118 0.53 -4.04 -6.05
N THR A 119 1.84 -4.32 -6.06
CA THR A 119 2.60 -4.53 -4.81
C THR A 119 2.53 -3.30 -3.89
N GLY A 120 2.69 -2.09 -4.45
CA GLY A 120 2.56 -0.86 -3.66
C GLY A 120 1.15 -0.67 -3.08
N PHE A 121 0.12 -1.02 -3.82
CA PHE A 121 -1.26 -0.99 -3.34
C PHE A 121 -1.52 -2.01 -2.21
N ILE A 122 -1.03 -3.26 -2.37
CA ILE A 122 -1.13 -4.29 -1.33
C ILE A 122 -0.42 -3.82 -0.05
N SER A 123 0.82 -3.33 -0.16
CA SER A 123 1.56 -2.82 1.00
C SER A 123 0.88 -1.62 1.67
N LEU A 124 0.21 -0.75 0.91
CA LEU A 124 -0.61 0.32 1.47
C LEU A 124 -1.75 -0.23 2.32
N LEU A 125 -2.46 -1.25 1.82
CA LEU A 125 -3.56 -1.88 2.55
C LEU A 125 -3.04 -2.58 3.81
N GLU A 126 -1.99 -3.39 3.71
CA GLU A 126 -1.36 -4.07 4.85
C GLU A 126 -0.99 -3.08 5.96
N ASN A 127 -0.35 -1.97 5.61
CA ASN A 127 0.00 -0.92 6.57
C ASN A 127 -1.25 -0.30 7.23
N LYS A 128 -2.31 -0.01 6.48
CA LYS A 128 -3.56 0.53 7.04
C LYS A 128 -4.22 -0.45 8.01
N TYR A 129 -4.22 -1.73 7.69
CA TYR A 129 -4.72 -2.77 8.59
C TYR A 129 -3.88 -2.87 9.86
N ALA A 130 -2.55 -2.86 9.73
CA ALA A 130 -1.63 -2.90 10.87
C ALA A 130 -1.78 -1.68 11.79
N GLU A 131 -1.89 -0.46 11.25
CA GLU A 131 -2.15 0.78 12.02
C GLU A 131 -3.41 0.69 12.87
N SER A 132 -4.38 -0.12 12.45
CA SER A 132 -5.63 -0.37 13.18
C SER A 132 -5.61 -1.61 14.05
N GLY A 133 -4.45 -2.26 14.16
CA GLY A 133 -4.24 -3.42 15.02
C GLY A 133 -4.51 -4.78 14.37
N TYR A 134 -4.73 -4.83 13.05
CA TYR A 134 -4.90 -6.08 12.30
C TYR A 134 -3.56 -6.53 11.71
N TYR A 135 -2.68 -7.07 12.55
CA TYR A 135 -1.32 -7.47 12.13
C TYR A 135 -1.27 -8.77 11.32
N ASN A 136 -2.32 -9.61 11.43
CA ASN A 136 -2.43 -10.88 10.73
C ASN A 136 -3.33 -10.78 9.48
N VAL A 137 -3.45 -9.58 8.88
CA VAL A 137 -4.15 -9.44 7.61
C VAL A 137 -3.41 -10.21 6.52
N GLU A 138 -4.16 -10.97 5.74
CA GLU A 138 -3.64 -11.66 4.56
C GLU A 138 -4.34 -11.13 3.31
N ILE A 139 -3.58 -10.79 2.27
CA ILE A 139 -4.11 -10.33 0.99
C ILE A 139 -3.68 -11.31 -0.10
N ILE A 140 -4.63 -12.07 -0.60
CA ILE A 140 -4.41 -13.06 -1.64
C ILE A 140 -4.68 -12.42 -2.99
N GLU A 141 -3.69 -12.47 -3.89
CA GLU A 141 -3.80 -11.95 -5.25
C GLU A 141 -4.14 -13.05 -6.25
N ASN A 142 -5.24 -12.90 -6.98
CA ASN A 142 -5.62 -13.75 -8.10
C ASN A 142 -5.54 -12.92 -9.39
N ILE A 143 -4.59 -13.28 -10.25
CA ILE A 143 -4.27 -12.52 -11.46
C ILE A 143 -4.45 -13.39 -12.69
N ASN A 144 -5.26 -12.94 -13.64
CA ASN A 144 -5.49 -13.62 -14.90
C ASN A 144 -5.22 -12.68 -16.09
N LEU A 145 -4.28 -13.09 -16.94
CA LEU A 145 -3.93 -12.40 -18.18
C LEU A 145 -4.67 -13.08 -19.36
N ASP A 146 -5.40 -12.32 -20.15
CA ASP A 146 -6.07 -12.82 -21.34
C ASP A 146 -5.20 -12.70 -22.61
N THR A 147 -5.66 -13.31 -23.70
CA THR A 147 -4.95 -13.30 -24.99
C THR A 147 -4.90 -11.92 -25.67
N GLN A 148 -5.63 -10.95 -25.17
CA GLN A 148 -5.64 -9.58 -25.67
C GLN A 148 -4.75 -8.64 -24.83
N ASN A 149 -3.83 -9.20 -24.04
CA ASN A 149 -2.96 -8.47 -23.13
C ASN A 149 -3.74 -7.61 -22.11
N ARG A 150 -4.86 -8.14 -21.61
CA ARG A 150 -5.67 -7.50 -20.58
C ARG A 150 -5.64 -8.35 -19.30
N ILE A 151 -5.59 -7.69 -18.16
CA ILE A 151 -5.43 -8.34 -16.87
C ILE A 151 -6.69 -8.16 -16.01
N ALA A 152 -7.15 -9.26 -15.43
CA ALA A 152 -8.15 -9.26 -14.37
C ALA A 152 -7.43 -9.49 -13.04
N ILE A 153 -7.73 -8.65 -12.06
CA ILE A 153 -7.16 -8.68 -10.72
C ILE A 153 -8.31 -8.86 -9.74
N ASP A 154 -8.22 -9.88 -8.92
CA ASP A 154 -9.15 -10.16 -7.83
C ASP A 154 -8.32 -10.34 -6.56
N LEU A 155 -8.52 -9.44 -5.58
CA LEU A 155 -7.87 -9.48 -4.30
C LEU A 155 -8.85 -10.01 -3.25
N VAL A 156 -8.42 -11.00 -2.48
CA VAL A 156 -9.18 -11.48 -1.33
C VAL A 156 -8.45 -11.01 -0.07
N ILE A 157 -9.11 -10.16 0.71
CA ILE A 157 -8.57 -9.66 1.98
C ILE A 157 -9.18 -10.49 3.11
N ILE A 158 -8.33 -11.23 3.82
CA ILE A 158 -8.64 -11.91 5.06
C ILE A 158 -8.18 -11.02 6.20
N GLN A 159 -9.12 -10.29 6.82
CA GLN A 159 -8.80 -9.26 7.82
C GLN A 159 -8.11 -9.81 9.07
N GLY A 160 -8.40 -11.05 9.46
CA GLY A 160 -7.90 -11.61 10.70
C GLY A 160 -8.59 -11.05 11.94
N GLU A 161 -8.01 -11.32 13.10
CA GLU A 161 -8.43 -10.75 14.38
C GLU A 161 -7.59 -9.52 14.72
N ARG A 162 -8.20 -8.57 15.41
CA ARG A 162 -7.49 -7.38 15.88
C ARG A 162 -6.67 -7.73 17.12
N ALA A 163 -5.44 -7.22 17.18
CA ALA A 163 -4.58 -7.42 18.34
C ALA A 163 -5.21 -6.82 19.60
N THR A 164 -5.06 -7.53 20.72
CA THR A 164 -5.52 -7.11 22.05
C THR A 164 -4.34 -6.79 22.94
N ILE A 165 -4.57 -5.93 23.93
CA ILE A 165 -3.59 -5.59 24.96
C ILE A 165 -3.79 -6.50 26.14
N ASP A 166 -2.82 -7.35 26.42
CA ASP A 166 -2.83 -8.25 27.56
C ASP A 166 -2.33 -7.56 28.84
N SER A 167 -1.23 -6.81 28.69
CA SER A 167 -0.65 -6.03 29.77
C SER A 167 -0.15 -4.68 29.25
N PHE A 168 -0.25 -3.65 30.11
CA PHE A 168 0.20 -2.31 29.79
C PHE A 168 0.90 -1.69 31.01
N GLU A 169 2.22 -1.64 30.97
CA GLU A 169 3.03 -1.20 32.10
C GLU A 169 3.82 0.06 31.79
N ILE A 170 3.94 0.94 32.80
CA ILE A 170 4.80 2.12 32.79
C ILE A 170 5.75 2.02 33.99
N SER A 171 7.05 2.23 33.74
CA SER A 171 8.09 2.21 34.77
C SER A 171 9.02 3.41 34.65
N GLY A 172 9.70 3.77 35.73
CA GLY A 172 10.60 4.92 35.81
C GLY A 172 9.88 6.27 35.98
N ASN A 173 8.61 6.26 36.34
CA ASN A 173 7.74 7.42 36.54
C ASN A 173 7.68 7.87 38.01
N ASP A 174 8.63 8.71 38.41
CA ASP A 174 8.71 9.15 39.81
C ASP A 174 7.68 10.24 40.19
N LYS A 175 7.24 11.03 39.23
CA LYS A 175 6.37 12.19 39.47
C LYS A 175 4.88 11.88 39.51
N PHE A 176 4.45 11.09 38.52
CA PHE A 176 3.06 10.64 38.39
C PHE A 176 2.99 9.15 38.64
N THR A 177 1.90 8.67 39.20
CA THR A 177 1.69 7.22 39.33
C THR A 177 1.45 6.57 37.97
N SER A 178 1.81 5.30 37.82
CA SER A 178 1.53 4.57 36.58
C SER A 178 0.04 4.60 36.24
N LYS A 179 -0.85 4.55 37.23
CA LYS A 179 -2.30 4.64 37.04
C LYS A 179 -2.73 5.99 36.44
N GLU A 180 -2.16 7.10 36.91
CA GLU A 180 -2.46 8.43 36.36
C GLU A 180 -2.02 8.52 34.89
N LEU A 181 -0.84 8.02 34.58
CA LEU A 181 -0.30 8.02 33.21
C LEU A 181 -1.08 7.09 32.29
N LEU A 182 -1.41 5.87 32.72
CA LEU A 182 -2.21 4.93 31.94
C LEU A 182 -3.62 5.45 31.63
N ASN A 183 -4.19 6.28 32.51
CA ASN A 183 -5.50 6.91 32.25
C ASN A 183 -5.48 7.95 31.12
N LEU A 184 -4.31 8.36 30.63
CA LEU A 184 -4.18 9.24 29.45
C LEU A 184 -4.41 8.49 28.15
N PHE A 185 -4.27 7.16 28.18
CA PHE A 185 -4.48 6.31 27.01
C PHE A 185 -5.96 5.90 26.92
N LYS A 186 -6.50 5.91 25.70
CA LYS A 186 -7.84 5.39 25.41
C LYS A 186 -7.87 3.88 25.29
N ILE A 187 -6.69 3.28 25.08
CA ILE A 187 -6.46 1.85 25.03
C ILE A 187 -5.73 1.40 26.29
N GLY A 188 -5.82 0.13 26.66
CA GLY A 188 -5.16 -0.43 27.82
C GLY A 188 -5.61 -1.83 28.14
N GLU A 189 -5.15 -2.34 29.26
CA GLU A 189 -5.53 -3.66 29.76
C GLU A 189 -7.05 -3.86 29.80
N PRO A 190 -7.49 -5.13 29.62
CA PRO A 190 -8.90 -5.45 29.72
C PRO A 190 -9.46 -5.08 31.11
N ASP A 191 -10.54 -4.33 31.12
CA ASP A 191 -11.35 -4.12 32.31
C ASP A 191 -12.10 -5.41 32.65
N MET A 192 -13.05 -5.40 33.60
CA MET A 192 -13.92 -6.56 33.85
C MET A 192 -14.62 -6.97 32.53
N ALA A 193 -14.63 -8.27 32.22
CA ALA A 193 -15.06 -8.85 30.94
C ALA A 193 -16.39 -8.30 30.37
N LEU A 194 -17.34 -7.89 31.22
CA LEU A 194 -18.59 -7.26 30.79
C LEU A 194 -18.41 -5.81 30.30
N ILE A 195 -17.44 -5.07 30.85
CA ILE A 195 -17.19 -3.67 30.48
C ILE A 195 -16.39 -3.62 29.18
N ASN A 196 -15.40 -4.48 29.01
CA ASN A 196 -14.61 -4.58 27.78
C ASN A 196 -15.47 -4.88 26.55
N TYR A 197 -16.48 -5.73 26.70
CA TYR A 197 -17.42 -6.00 25.60
C TYR A 197 -18.08 -4.72 25.04
N PHE A 198 -18.23 -3.68 25.86
CA PHE A 198 -18.84 -2.41 25.46
C PHE A 198 -17.81 -1.33 25.13
N THR A 199 -16.60 -1.37 25.70
CA THR A 199 -15.62 -0.29 25.57
C THR A 199 -14.57 -0.55 24.51
N ASN A 200 -14.27 -1.81 24.19
CA ASN A 200 -13.18 -2.25 23.27
C ASN A 200 -11.82 -1.60 23.65
N LYS A 201 -11.62 -1.28 24.93
CA LYS A 201 -10.41 -0.58 25.42
C LYS A 201 -9.16 -1.45 25.22
N ASP A 202 -9.33 -2.76 25.28
CA ASP A 202 -8.29 -3.76 25.10
C ASP A 202 -7.86 -3.95 23.64
N LEU A 203 -8.59 -3.41 22.68
CA LEU A 203 -8.20 -3.49 21.26
C LEU A 203 -7.04 -2.53 20.96
N PHE A 204 -5.92 -3.08 20.52
CA PHE A 204 -4.75 -2.28 20.18
C PHE A 204 -5.01 -1.39 18.96
N SER A 205 -4.51 -0.16 19.04
CA SER A 205 -4.45 0.79 17.93
C SER A 205 -3.19 1.62 18.07
N GLU A 206 -2.33 1.56 17.06
CA GLU A 206 -1.08 2.32 17.06
C GLU A 206 -1.34 3.84 17.12
N ALA A 207 -2.39 4.31 16.46
CA ALA A 207 -2.77 5.72 16.46
C ALA A 207 -3.18 6.19 17.87
N GLU A 208 -4.01 5.41 18.59
CA GLU A 208 -4.41 5.73 19.96
C GLU A 208 -3.24 5.57 20.95
N PHE A 209 -2.35 4.61 20.70
CA PHE A 209 -1.14 4.45 21.51
C PHE A 209 -0.23 5.67 21.38
N ARG A 210 0.07 6.13 20.14
CA ARG A 210 0.87 7.33 19.88
C ARG A 210 0.23 8.58 20.51
N ASN A 211 -1.08 8.74 20.37
CA ASN A 211 -1.81 9.83 21.01
C ASN A 211 -1.66 9.82 22.54
N GLY A 212 -1.71 8.66 23.17
CA GLY A 212 -1.45 8.49 24.60
C GLY A 212 -0.03 8.90 25.00
N ILE A 213 0.98 8.53 24.20
CA ILE A 213 2.38 8.95 24.37
C ILE A 213 2.51 10.48 24.30
N ASP A 214 1.84 11.12 23.32
CA ASP A 214 1.86 12.58 23.18
C ASP A 214 1.19 13.27 24.38
N LEU A 215 0.05 12.76 24.83
CA LEU A 215 -0.64 13.28 26.03
C LEU A 215 0.22 13.13 27.28
N MET A 216 0.91 12.01 27.46
CA MET A 216 1.83 11.78 28.57
C MET A 216 3.01 12.77 28.51
N THR A 217 3.61 12.97 27.35
CA THR A 217 4.71 13.92 27.16
C THR A 217 4.27 15.34 27.50
N ASN A 218 3.12 15.77 27.00
CA ASN A 218 2.56 17.09 27.28
C ASN A 218 2.25 17.26 28.76
N THR A 219 1.75 16.23 29.44
CA THR A 219 1.48 16.26 30.89
C THR A 219 2.74 16.54 31.71
N TYR A 220 3.87 15.94 31.34
CA TYR A 220 5.15 16.23 31.97
C TYR A 220 5.65 17.64 31.64
N PHE A 221 5.56 18.10 30.41
CA PHE A 221 5.99 19.45 30.01
C PHE A 221 5.16 20.54 30.68
N ASP A 222 3.84 20.38 30.75
CA ASP A 222 2.92 21.31 31.41
C ASP A 222 3.17 21.37 32.92
N SER A 223 3.72 20.30 33.50
CA SER A 223 4.13 20.23 34.90
C SER A 223 5.56 20.75 35.14
N GLY A 224 6.22 21.31 34.13
CA GLY A 224 7.54 21.92 34.19
C GLY A 224 8.73 20.98 34.00
N TYR A 225 8.50 19.73 33.64
CA TYR A 225 9.56 18.74 33.36
C TYR A 225 10.02 18.80 31.91
N LEU A 226 10.74 19.85 31.52
CA LEU A 226 11.14 20.12 30.13
C LEU A 226 12.16 19.12 29.56
N ASP A 227 12.88 18.41 30.41
CA ASP A 227 13.87 17.39 30.03
C ASP A 227 13.25 15.96 30.04
N PHE A 228 11.92 15.86 30.12
CA PHE A 228 11.25 14.56 30.09
C PHE A 228 11.51 13.84 28.75
N THR A 229 11.89 12.57 28.86
CA THR A 229 12.09 11.70 27.71
C THR A 229 11.56 10.30 27.99
N ILE A 230 11.04 9.65 26.96
CA ILE A 230 10.68 8.24 27.01
C ILE A 230 11.87 7.45 26.46
N ASN A 231 12.54 6.70 27.32
CA ASN A 231 13.80 6.01 26.97
C ASN A 231 13.57 4.78 26.09
N ALA A 232 12.48 4.06 26.27
CA ALA A 232 12.13 2.90 25.49
C ALA A 232 10.61 2.67 25.45
N VAL A 233 10.13 2.15 24.34
CA VAL A 233 8.80 1.61 24.16
C VAL A 233 8.99 0.20 23.62
N ASN A 234 8.50 -0.81 24.33
CA ASN A 234 8.56 -2.20 23.89
C ASN A 234 7.14 -2.69 23.68
N THR A 235 6.90 -3.29 22.52
CA THR A 235 5.65 -3.98 22.19
C THR A 235 5.99 -5.41 21.81
N GLU A 236 5.34 -6.38 22.43
CA GLU A 236 5.46 -7.79 22.09
C GLU A 236 4.11 -8.26 21.56
N LEU A 237 4.12 -8.98 20.46
CA LEU A 237 2.95 -9.61 19.83
C LEU A 237 3.07 -11.11 20.06
N ASP A 238 2.07 -11.71 20.71
CA ASP A 238 1.97 -13.16 20.94
C ASP A 238 1.30 -13.88 19.76
#